data_6fc27c767beea8bbb7fccc68a778feee
#
_entry.id   6fc27c767beea8bbb7fccc68a778feee
#
_cell.length_a   1.000
_cell.length_b   1.000
_cell.length_c   1.000
_cell.angle_alpha   90.00
_cell.angle_beta   90.00
_cell.angle_gamma   90.00
#
_symmetry.space_group_name_H-M   'P 1'
#
loop_
_entity.id
_entity.type
_entity.pdbx_description
1 polymer ?
#
loop_
_entity_poly.entity_id
_entity_poly.type
_entity_poly.pdbx_seq_one_letter_code
_entity_poly.pdbx_strand_id
1 'polypeptide(L)'
;MIDECIFEKRFSDFTLRQLHSILIYLQVPEALYDFSGDMTKTGAYSIEWTEQGWEEYQIENGRKRSVAVFGSETDACLDLLYGVIHL
;
A
#
# COMPACT_ATOMS: atom_id res chain seq x y z
N MET A 1 -10.27 -0.02 -28.70
CA MET A 1 -10.99 -1.20 -28.28
C MET A 1 -10.10 -2.12 -27.52
N ILE A 2 -9.30 -2.87 -28.23
CA ILE A 2 -8.34 -3.72 -27.56
C ILE A 2 -7.45 -2.90 -26.65
N ASP A 3 -7.12 -1.73 -27.13
CA ASP A 3 -6.26 -0.84 -26.40
C ASP A 3 -6.89 -0.38 -25.09
N GLU A 4 -8.20 -0.25 -25.08
CA GLU A 4 -8.90 0.13 -23.87
C GLU A 4 -8.77 -0.91 -22.79
N CYS A 5 -8.94 -2.17 -23.14
CA CYS A 5 -8.82 -3.25 -22.18
C CYS A 5 -7.41 -3.34 -21.62
N ILE A 6 -6.42 -3.20 -22.49
CA ILE A 6 -5.04 -3.23 -22.07
C ILE A 6 -4.71 -2.05 -21.18
N PHE A 7 -5.24 -0.89 -21.54
CA PHE A 7 -5.05 0.33 -20.80
C PHE A 7 -5.63 0.21 -19.39
N GLU A 8 -6.86 -0.26 -19.29
CA GLU A 8 -7.50 -0.46 -17.99
C GLU A 8 -6.73 -1.43 -17.13
N LYS A 9 -6.27 -2.52 -17.73
CA LYS A 9 -5.52 -3.53 -17.00
C LYS A 9 -4.22 -2.95 -16.45
N ARG A 10 -3.57 -2.10 -17.20
CA ARG A 10 -2.34 -1.46 -16.77
C ARG A 10 -2.55 -0.61 -15.53
N PHE A 11 -3.64 0.15 -15.50
CA PHE A 11 -3.90 1.05 -14.39
C PHE A 11 -4.51 0.33 -13.20
N SER A 12 -5.10 -0.85 -13.41
CA SER A 12 -5.70 -1.59 -12.31
C SER A 12 -4.74 -2.56 -11.65
N ASP A 13 -3.51 -2.69 -12.19
CA ASP A 13 -2.53 -3.64 -11.66
C ASP A 13 -1.43 -2.96 -10.85
N PHE A 14 -1.80 -2.00 -10.04
CA PHE A 14 -0.82 -1.37 -9.16
C PHE A 14 -0.64 -2.25 -7.92
N THR A 15 0.50 -2.91 -7.82
CA THR A 15 0.76 -3.92 -6.80
C THR A 15 1.68 -3.40 -5.71
N LEU A 16 1.75 -4.15 -4.61
CA LEU A 16 2.69 -3.83 -3.52
C LEU A 16 4.13 -3.75 -4.02
N ARG A 17 4.50 -4.62 -4.96
CA ARG A 17 5.84 -4.60 -5.52
C ARG A 17 6.11 -3.27 -6.23
N GLN A 18 5.15 -2.82 -7.03
CA GLN A 18 5.30 -1.56 -7.74
C GLN A 18 5.29 -0.38 -6.77
N LEU A 19 4.41 -0.44 -5.77
CA LEU A 19 4.37 0.59 -4.75
C LEU A 19 5.72 0.71 -4.05
N HIS A 20 6.29 -0.42 -3.65
CA HIS A 20 7.58 -0.42 -2.97
C HIS A 20 8.66 0.22 -3.85
N SER A 21 8.68 -0.13 -5.13
CA SER A 21 9.64 0.46 -6.07
C SER A 21 9.47 1.97 -6.19
N ILE A 22 8.24 2.43 -6.23
CA ILE A 22 7.96 3.87 -6.32
C ILE A 22 8.40 4.58 -5.05
N LEU A 23 8.15 4.00 -3.88
CA LEU A 23 8.56 4.60 -2.62
C LEU A 23 10.07 4.75 -2.55
N ILE A 24 10.80 3.75 -3.03
CA ILE A 24 12.26 3.80 -3.10
C ILE A 24 12.69 4.89 -4.08
N TYR A 25 12.08 4.93 -5.25
CA TYR A 25 12.42 5.91 -6.28
C TYR A 25 12.22 7.35 -5.77
N LEU A 26 11.14 7.57 -5.05
CA LEU A 26 10.82 8.89 -4.49
C LEU A 26 11.61 9.19 -3.23
N GLN A 27 12.44 8.25 -2.79
CA GLN A 27 13.26 8.41 -1.59
C GLN A 27 12.43 8.65 -0.33
N VAL A 28 11.28 7.98 -0.24
CA VAL A 28 10.46 8.01 0.96
C VAL A 28 11.23 7.28 2.06
N PRO A 29 11.38 7.85 3.26
CA PRO A 29 12.12 7.19 4.33
C PRO A 29 11.57 5.81 4.67
N GLU A 30 12.45 4.84 4.85
CA GLU A 30 12.06 3.47 5.17
C GLU A 30 11.26 3.38 6.47
N ALA A 31 11.43 4.33 7.36
CA ALA A 31 10.69 4.35 8.62
C ALA A 31 9.19 4.55 8.42
N LEU A 32 8.77 5.00 7.25
CA LEU A 32 7.37 5.32 6.99
C LEU A 32 6.56 4.14 6.44
N TYR A 33 7.21 3.05 6.05
CA TYR A 33 6.47 1.91 5.50
C TYR A 33 7.18 0.60 5.83
N ASP A 34 6.39 -0.47 5.91
CA ASP A 34 6.93 -1.82 6.14
C ASP A 34 5.92 -2.84 5.63
N PHE A 35 6.29 -3.58 4.61
CA PHE A 35 5.43 -4.59 4.01
C PHE A 35 5.84 -6.02 4.39
N SER A 36 6.72 -6.16 5.38
CA SER A 36 7.22 -7.47 5.78
C SER A 36 6.26 -8.23 6.71
N GLY A 37 5.31 -7.52 7.32
CA GLY A 37 4.44 -8.14 8.30
C GLY A 37 5.03 -8.21 9.69
N ASP A 38 6.17 -7.61 9.90
CA ASP A 38 6.90 -7.70 11.16
C ASP A 38 6.22 -6.98 12.32
N MET A 39 5.47 -5.93 12.07
CA MET A 39 4.72 -5.19 13.08
C MET A 39 5.57 -4.52 14.16
N THR A 40 6.88 -4.48 14.00
CA THR A 40 7.76 -3.85 15.00
C THR A 40 8.08 -2.39 14.71
N LYS A 41 7.83 -1.95 13.49
CA LYS A 41 8.19 -0.60 13.07
C LYS A 41 7.03 0.35 13.34
N THR A 42 6.91 0.82 14.58
CA THR A 42 5.84 1.74 14.96
C THR A 42 5.88 3.01 14.12
N GLY A 43 4.72 3.40 13.63
CA GLY A 43 4.58 4.58 12.79
C GLY A 43 4.57 4.27 11.29
N ALA A 44 4.98 3.06 10.90
CA ALA A 44 5.03 2.69 9.49
C ALA A 44 3.65 2.31 8.96
N TYR A 45 3.42 2.63 7.69
CA TYR A 45 2.23 2.17 6.98
C TYR A 45 2.47 0.81 6.37
N SER A 46 1.44 -0.01 6.31
CA SER A 46 1.55 -1.34 5.74
C SER A 46 0.26 -1.73 5.04
N ILE A 47 0.34 -2.76 4.21
CA ILE A 47 -0.80 -3.30 3.49
C ILE A 47 -0.68 -4.81 3.54
N GLU A 48 -1.81 -5.51 3.80
CA GLU A 48 -1.80 -6.96 3.71
C GLU A 48 -3.17 -7.47 3.24
N TRP A 49 -3.15 -8.66 2.67
CA TRP A 49 -4.36 -9.34 2.24
C TRP A 49 -4.97 -10.08 3.43
N THR A 50 -6.26 -9.91 3.64
CA THR A 50 -6.99 -10.59 4.70
C THR A 50 -8.30 -11.13 4.13
N GLU A 51 -9.04 -11.87 4.94
CA GLU A 51 -10.33 -12.40 4.54
C GLU A 51 -11.33 -11.29 4.20
N GLN A 52 -11.16 -10.13 4.77
CA GLN A 52 -12.03 -9.00 4.49
C GLN A 52 -11.61 -8.20 3.27
N GLY A 53 -10.41 -8.44 2.76
CA GLY A 53 -9.89 -7.74 1.61
C GLY A 53 -8.49 -7.21 1.87
N TRP A 54 -8.11 -6.19 1.13
CA TRP A 54 -6.79 -5.56 1.28
C TRP A 54 -6.85 -4.52 2.38
N GLU A 55 -6.15 -4.79 3.47
CA GLU A 55 -6.10 -3.87 4.62
C GLU A 55 -4.88 -2.98 4.54
N GLU A 56 -5.13 -1.69 4.64
CA GLU A 56 -4.07 -0.71 4.82
C GLU A 56 -4.14 -0.20 6.25
N TYR A 57 -3.01 -0.13 6.93
CA TYR A 57 -3.01 0.27 8.33
C TYR A 57 -1.68 0.89 8.71
N GLN A 58 -1.66 1.51 9.88
CA GLN A 58 -0.44 2.01 10.47
C GLN A 58 -0.09 1.12 11.65
N ILE A 59 1.20 0.83 11.80
CA ILE A 59 1.68 -0.02 12.90
C ILE A 59 1.86 0.86 14.14
N GLU A 60 1.33 0.39 15.27
CA GLU A 60 1.51 1.10 16.53
C GLU A 60 1.64 0.09 17.67
N ASN A 61 2.84 0.00 18.24
CA ASN A 61 3.13 -0.89 19.36
C ASN A 61 2.72 -2.33 19.06
N GLY A 62 3.05 -2.82 17.87
CA GLY A 62 2.77 -4.19 17.47
C GLY A 62 1.33 -4.44 17.07
N ARG A 63 0.53 -3.41 16.92
CA ARG A 63 -0.88 -3.54 16.57
C ARG A 63 -1.21 -2.72 15.33
N LYS A 64 -2.31 -3.08 14.68
CA LYS A 64 -2.82 -2.32 13.56
C LYS A 64 -3.61 -1.13 14.08
N ARG A 65 -3.37 0.02 13.48
CA ARG A 65 -4.09 1.25 13.80
C ARG A 65 -4.63 1.87 12.53
N SER A 66 -5.79 2.49 12.62
CA SER A 66 -6.41 3.20 11.48
C SER A 66 -6.57 2.28 10.28
N VAL A 67 -7.14 1.10 10.50
CA VAL A 67 -7.30 0.12 9.46
C VAL A 67 -8.36 0.56 8.45
N ALA A 68 -8.01 0.50 7.17
CA ALA A 68 -8.94 0.72 6.07
C ALA A 68 -8.92 -0.52 5.19
N VAL A 69 -10.10 -0.94 4.70
CA VAL A 69 -10.22 -2.14 3.90
C VAL A 69 -10.62 -1.77 2.48
N PHE A 70 -9.90 -2.32 1.52
CA PHE A 70 -10.13 -2.05 0.10
C PHE A 70 -10.45 -3.34 -0.64
N GLY A 71 -11.25 -3.21 -1.70
CA GLY A 71 -11.59 -4.36 -2.51
C GLY A 71 -10.49 -4.80 -3.46
N SER A 72 -9.47 -3.98 -3.67
CA SER A 72 -8.38 -4.32 -4.57
C SER A 72 -7.05 -3.86 -4.02
N GLU A 73 -5.99 -4.56 -4.42
CA GLU A 73 -4.63 -4.20 -4.07
C GLU A 73 -4.29 -2.80 -4.62
N THR A 74 -4.75 -2.51 -5.81
CA THR A 74 -4.53 -1.22 -6.45
C THR A 74 -5.05 -0.07 -5.59
N ASP A 75 -6.28 -0.19 -5.10
CA ASP A 75 -6.87 0.88 -4.31
C ASP A 75 -6.13 1.09 -3.01
N ALA A 76 -5.74 0.01 -2.35
CA ALA A 76 -4.99 0.10 -1.11
C ALA A 76 -3.63 0.76 -1.35
N CYS A 77 -2.94 0.37 -2.43
CA CYS A 77 -1.63 0.92 -2.76
C CYS A 77 -1.71 2.41 -3.10
N LEU A 78 -2.74 2.80 -3.83
CA LEU A 78 -2.90 4.21 -4.18
C LEU A 78 -3.18 5.06 -2.93
N ASP A 79 -3.98 4.53 -2.02
CA ASP A 79 -4.29 5.26 -0.80
C ASP A 79 -3.05 5.44 0.08
N LEU A 80 -2.23 4.40 0.20
CA LEU A 80 -1.01 4.49 0.98
C LEU A 80 -0.03 5.48 0.35
N LEU A 81 0.15 5.38 -0.98
CA LEU A 81 1.05 6.28 -1.68
C LEU A 81 0.63 7.73 -1.48
N TYR A 82 -0.66 7.99 -1.65
CA TYR A 82 -1.18 9.34 -1.44
C TYR A 82 -0.89 9.82 -0.01
N GLY A 83 -1.10 8.95 0.97
CA GLY A 83 -0.88 9.30 2.36
C GLY A 83 0.56 9.67 2.67
N VAL A 84 1.52 8.89 2.16
CA VAL A 84 2.93 9.14 2.50
C VAL A 84 3.51 10.33 1.76
N ILE A 85 3.02 10.66 0.57
CA ILE A 85 3.55 11.82 -0.14
C ILE A 85 2.92 13.12 0.31
N HIS A 86 1.86 13.05 1.12
CA HIS A 86 1.20 14.24 1.67
C HIS A 86 1.42 14.40 3.18
N LEU A 87 2.42 13.71 3.70
CA LEU A 87 2.75 13.84 5.13
C LEU A 87 3.36 15.19 5.49
#